data_0dbed3186b1f1c9a197863280d8210fe
#
_entry.id   0dbed3186b1f1c9a197863280d8210fe
#
_cell.length_a   1.000
_cell.length_b   1.000
_cell.length_c   1.000
_cell.angle_alpha   90.00
_cell.angle_beta   90.00
_cell.angle_gamma   90.00
#
_symmetry.space_group_name_H-M   'P 1'
#
loop_
_entity.id
_entity.type
_entity.pdbx_description
1 polymer ?
#
loop_
_entity_poly.entity_id
_entity_poly.type
_entity_poly.pdbx_seq_one_letter_code
_entity_poly.pdbx_strand_id
1 'polypeptide(L)'
;MHTAEHILNQTMVRMFGCPRSRNAHIERKKSKCDYQLAACPSDEQVQELERRVNEVIQRGLDVSYEFVRRDEVPPEVDLGKLPDDASETLRLVRIGDYDLCACVGTHVKNTSEIGQFRIISHDYNADTGTWRMRFKLIEK
;
A
#
# COMPACT_ATOMS: atom_id res chain seq x y z
N MET A 1 10.03 0.99 2.08
CA MET A 1 9.09 1.37 1.01
C MET A 1 7.92 0.42 0.80
N HIS A 2 8.16 -0.89 0.72
CA HIS A 2 7.05 -1.84 0.51
C HIS A 2 6.02 -1.80 1.63
N THR A 3 6.44 -1.65 2.88
CA THR A 3 5.50 -1.55 4.00
C THR A 3 4.65 -0.28 3.87
N ALA A 4 5.24 0.85 3.49
CA ALA A 4 4.50 2.08 3.24
C ALA A 4 3.49 1.92 2.11
N GLU A 5 3.86 1.21 1.04
CA GLU A 5 2.94 0.91 -0.06
C GLU A 5 1.74 0.10 0.42
N HIS A 6 1.95 -0.90 1.28
CA HIS A 6 0.85 -1.69 1.84
C HIS A 6 -0.10 -0.83 2.66
N ILE A 7 0.44 0.05 3.50
CA ILE A 7 -0.37 0.97 4.30
C ILE A 7 -1.15 1.91 3.39
N LEU A 8 -0.49 2.47 2.37
CA LEU A 8 -1.13 3.36 1.40
C LEU A 8 -2.27 2.65 0.66
N ASN A 9 -2.02 1.44 0.16
CA ASN A 9 -3.04 0.67 -0.56
C ASN A 9 -4.27 0.41 0.32
N GLN A 10 -4.06 -0.01 1.55
CA GLN A 10 -5.17 -0.27 2.47
C GLN A 10 -5.94 1.01 2.79
N THR A 11 -5.25 2.13 2.98
CA THR A 11 -5.89 3.41 3.25
C THR A 11 -6.73 3.85 2.04
N MET A 12 -6.22 3.66 0.82
CA MET A 12 -6.97 3.95 -0.40
C MET A 12 -8.25 3.11 -0.49
N VAL A 13 -8.14 1.81 -0.19
CA VAL A 13 -9.32 0.93 -0.18
C VAL A 13 -10.36 1.42 0.84
N ARG A 14 -9.92 1.81 2.02
CA ARG A 14 -10.83 2.28 3.09
C ARG A 14 -11.47 3.65 2.78
N MET A 15 -10.72 4.55 2.16
CA MET A 15 -11.22 5.91 1.87
C MET A 15 -12.07 5.97 0.62
N PHE A 16 -11.68 5.28 -0.44
CA PHE A 16 -12.29 5.43 -1.76
C PHE A 16 -13.00 4.18 -2.25
N GLY A 17 -12.83 3.05 -1.58
CA GLY A 17 -13.41 1.79 -2.02
C GLY A 17 -12.85 1.29 -3.35
N CYS A 18 -11.67 1.77 -3.74
CA CYS A 18 -11.01 1.38 -4.98
C CYS A 18 -10.17 0.12 -4.79
N PRO A 19 -9.83 -0.59 -5.87
CA PRO A 19 -8.88 -1.70 -5.79
C PRO A 19 -7.49 -1.21 -5.38
N ARG A 20 -6.68 -2.12 -4.84
CA ARG A 20 -5.27 -1.84 -4.56
C ARG A 20 -4.53 -1.57 -5.87
N SER A 21 -3.44 -0.79 -5.78
CA SER A 21 -2.64 -0.46 -6.95
C SER A 21 -2.08 -1.72 -7.61
N ARG A 22 -2.29 -1.83 -8.92
CA ARG A 22 -1.72 -2.90 -9.74
C ARG A 22 -0.51 -2.42 -10.55
N ASN A 23 -0.30 -1.13 -10.59
CA ASN A 23 0.78 -0.51 -11.33
C ASN A 23 1.52 0.44 -10.39
N ALA A 24 2.56 -0.07 -9.77
CA ALA A 24 3.36 0.69 -8.81
C ALA A 24 4.82 0.58 -9.17
N HIS A 25 5.54 1.69 -8.99
CA HIS A 25 6.99 1.73 -9.13
C HIS A 25 7.58 2.19 -7.80
N ILE A 26 8.14 1.26 -7.05
CA ILE A 26 8.59 1.50 -5.69
C ILE A 26 10.11 1.65 -5.68
N GLU A 27 10.58 2.86 -5.39
CA GLU A 27 11.99 3.17 -5.28
C GLU A 27 12.29 3.80 -3.93
N ARG A 28 13.54 3.76 -3.53
CA ARG A 28 13.98 4.26 -2.22
C ARG A 28 13.72 5.77 -2.03
N LYS A 29 13.98 6.58 -3.07
CA LYS A 29 13.87 8.04 -2.97
C LYS A 29 12.50 8.57 -3.33
N LYS A 30 11.82 7.92 -4.25
CA LYS A 30 10.55 8.38 -4.79
C LYS A 30 9.81 7.20 -5.39
N SER A 31 8.55 7.07 -5.03
CA SER A 31 7.71 5.98 -5.53
C SER A 31 6.44 6.53 -6.15
N LYS A 32 5.84 5.77 -7.05
CA LYS A 32 4.55 6.13 -7.66
C LYS A 32 3.61 4.92 -7.66
N CYS A 33 2.33 5.21 -7.50
CA CYS A 33 1.27 4.22 -7.54
C CYS A 33 0.11 4.76 -8.34
N ASP A 34 -0.50 3.90 -9.15
CA ASP A 34 -1.70 4.23 -9.92
C ASP A 34 -2.91 3.56 -9.29
N TYR A 35 -4.00 4.33 -9.16
CA TYR A 35 -5.26 3.84 -8.61
C TYR A 35 -6.41 4.14 -9.56
N GLN A 36 -7.39 3.24 -9.62
CA GLN A 36 -8.60 3.45 -10.41
C GLN A 36 -9.63 4.19 -9.56
N LEU A 37 -9.94 5.41 -9.96
CA LEU A 37 -10.89 6.26 -9.24
C LEU A 37 -11.90 6.85 -10.22
N ALA A 38 -13.15 7.01 -9.77
CA ALA A 38 -14.21 7.61 -10.59
C ALA A 38 -13.99 9.10 -10.81
N ALA A 39 -13.24 9.78 -9.94
CA ALA A 39 -12.96 11.21 -10.05
C ALA A 39 -11.64 11.53 -9.37
N CYS A 40 -11.04 12.66 -9.74
CA CYS A 40 -9.82 13.14 -9.09
C CYS A 40 -10.11 13.48 -7.62
N PRO A 41 -9.29 12.99 -6.68
CA PRO A 41 -9.45 13.35 -5.28
C PRO A 41 -9.28 14.86 -5.08
N SER A 42 -10.05 15.42 -4.16
CA SER A 42 -9.90 16.83 -3.78
C SER A 42 -8.63 17.01 -2.95
N ASP A 43 -8.17 18.27 -2.83
CA ASP A 43 -7.02 18.59 -2.00
C ASP A 43 -7.22 18.14 -0.55
N GLU A 44 -8.44 18.29 -0.03
CA GLU A 44 -8.77 17.84 1.32
C GLU A 44 -8.65 16.32 1.45
N GLN A 45 -9.09 15.57 0.43
CA GLN A 45 -8.97 14.11 0.42
C GLN A 45 -7.50 13.68 0.36
N VAL A 46 -6.68 14.36 -0.42
CA VAL A 46 -5.24 14.06 -0.51
C VAL A 46 -4.56 14.32 0.83
N GLN A 47 -4.88 15.42 1.50
CA GLN A 47 -4.35 15.72 2.83
C GLN A 47 -4.79 14.67 3.86
N GLU A 48 -6.05 14.26 3.80
CA GLU A 48 -6.56 13.22 4.71
C GLU A 48 -5.87 11.88 4.49
N LEU A 49 -5.62 11.53 3.22
CA LEU A 49 -4.89 10.31 2.88
C LEU A 49 -3.49 10.31 3.52
N GLU A 50 -2.75 11.40 3.33
CA GLU A 50 -1.41 11.54 3.91
C GLU A 50 -1.46 11.47 5.42
N ARG A 51 -2.43 12.13 6.05
CA ARG A 51 -2.60 12.11 7.50
C ARG A 51 -2.87 10.70 8.02
N ARG A 52 -3.75 9.95 7.36
CA ARG A 52 -4.10 8.59 7.79
C ARG A 52 -2.94 7.62 7.67
N VAL A 53 -2.19 7.73 6.58
CA VAL A 53 -1.00 6.88 6.39
C VAL A 53 0.02 7.16 7.49
N ASN A 54 0.29 8.43 7.78
CA ASN A 54 1.22 8.81 8.85
C ASN A 54 0.73 8.39 10.23
N GLU A 55 -0.57 8.45 10.47
CA GLU A 55 -1.15 8.00 11.73
C GLU A 55 -0.88 6.51 11.96
N VAL A 56 -1.06 5.69 10.93
CA VAL A 56 -0.76 4.24 11.02
C VAL A 56 0.72 4.02 11.28
N ILE A 57 1.59 4.76 10.58
CA ILE A 57 3.03 4.67 10.79
C ILE A 57 3.40 4.99 12.24
N GLN A 58 2.82 6.04 12.80
CA GLN A 58 3.13 6.50 14.15
C GLN A 58 2.57 5.58 15.24
N ARG A 59 1.56 4.77 14.91
CA ARG A 59 1.01 3.81 15.87
C ARG A 59 1.99 2.70 16.23
N GLY A 60 3.07 2.52 15.46
CA GLY A 60 4.08 1.53 15.77
C GLY A 60 3.59 0.10 15.71
N LEU A 61 2.89 -0.24 14.62
CA LEU A 61 2.36 -1.59 14.44
C LEU A 61 3.46 -2.57 14.07
N ASP A 62 3.41 -3.77 14.63
CA ASP A 62 4.36 -4.82 14.27
C ASP A 62 4.05 -5.39 12.89
N VAL A 63 5.11 -5.65 12.12
CA VAL A 63 5.02 -6.29 10.82
C VAL A 63 5.49 -7.74 10.99
N SER A 64 4.62 -8.67 10.66
CA SER A 64 4.91 -10.10 10.81
C SER A 64 4.65 -10.84 9.52
N TYR A 65 5.21 -12.04 9.42
CA TYR A 65 5.07 -12.89 8.25
C TYR A 65 4.37 -14.18 8.63
N GLU A 66 3.47 -14.62 7.73
CA GLU A 66 2.79 -15.90 7.86
C GLU A 66 2.97 -16.66 6.57
N PHE A 67 3.19 -17.98 6.65
CA PHE A 67 3.30 -18.83 5.48
C PHE A 67 2.06 -19.71 5.41
N VAL A 68 1.34 -19.62 4.29
CA VAL A 68 0.12 -20.39 4.07
C VAL A 68 0.17 -21.05 2.70
N ARG A 69 -0.57 -22.14 2.53
CA ARG A 69 -0.73 -22.75 1.22
C ARG A 69 -1.67 -21.88 0.37
N ARG A 70 -1.43 -21.85 -0.95
CA ARG A 70 -2.21 -21.02 -1.86
C ARG A 70 -3.72 -21.30 -1.74
N ASP A 71 -4.11 -22.56 -1.55
CA ASP A 71 -5.51 -22.97 -1.43
C ASP A 71 -6.12 -22.65 -0.05
N GLU A 72 -5.30 -22.25 0.90
CA GLU A 72 -5.73 -21.91 2.27
C GLU A 72 -5.71 -20.41 2.55
N VAL A 73 -5.43 -19.59 1.54
CA VAL A 73 -5.36 -18.13 1.71
C VAL A 73 -6.76 -17.57 2.01
N PRO A 74 -6.89 -16.74 3.08
CA PRO A 74 -8.18 -16.10 3.38
C PRO A 74 -8.68 -15.24 2.21
N PRO A 75 -10.01 -15.18 1.99
CA PRO A 75 -10.57 -14.41 0.87
C PRO A 75 -10.25 -12.93 0.89
N GLU A 76 -10.00 -12.35 2.06
CA GLU A 76 -9.67 -10.92 2.21
C GLU A 76 -8.26 -10.57 1.75
N VAL A 77 -7.41 -11.57 1.48
CA VAL A 77 -6.03 -11.32 1.08
C VAL A 77 -5.96 -11.05 -0.42
N ASP A 78 -5.29 -9.95 -0.79
CA ASP A 78 -5.09 -9.59 -2.19
C ASP A 78 -3.89 -10.34 -2.78
N LEU A 79 -4.15 -11.19 -3.77
CA LEU A 79 -3.12 -11.96 -4.48
C LEU A 79 -2.73 -11.34 -5.82
N GLY A 80 -3.29 -10.18 -6.16
CA GLY A 80 -3.20 -9.63 -7.50
C GLY A 80 -1.81 -9.27 -8.00
N LYS A 81 -0.83 -9.10 -7.12
CA LYS A 81 0.54 -8.76 -7.50
C LYS A 81 1.47 -9.98 -7.59
N LEU A 82 0.98 -11.17 -7.25
CA LEU A 82 1.79 -12.37 -7.30
C LEU A 82 1.82 -12.94 -8.72
N PRO A 83 2.97 -13.46 -9.17
CA PRO A 83 3.03 -14.19 -10.44
C PRO A 83 2.11 -15.41 -10.41
N ASP A 84 1.55 -15.77 -11.58
CA ASP A 84 0.70 -16.95 -11.68
C ASP A 84 1.45 -18.26 -11.35
N ASP A 85 2.77 -18.24 -11.54
CA ASP A 85 3.64 -19.38 -11.26
C ASP A 85 4.26 -19.33 -9.87
N ALA A 86 3.74 -18.48 -8.97
CA ALA A 86 4.19 -18.43 -7.59
C ALA A 86 4.03 -19.80 -6.93
N SER A 87 4.90 -20.11 -5.98
CA SER A 87 4.90 -21.40 -5.29
C SER A 87 3.56 -21.66 -4.59
N GLU A 88 3.29 -22.94 -4.28
CA GLU A 88 2.08 -23.32 -3.55
C GLU A 88 2.03 -22.75 -2.15
N THR A 89 3.18 -22.40 -1.57
CA THR A 89 3.26 -21.72 -0.28
C THR A 89 3.47 -20.24 -0.47
N LEU A 90 2.58 -19.43 0.08
CA LEU A 90 2.64 -17.98 -0.04
C LEU A 90 3.04 -17.36 1.29
N ARG A 91 3.82 -16.26 1.18
CA ARG A 91 4.14 -15.45 2.37
C ARG A 91 3.14 -14.32 2.48
N LEU A 92 2.43 -14.26 3.58
CA LEU A 92 1.55 -13.15 3.90
C LEU A 92 2.28 -12.18 4.83
N VAL A 93 2.13 -10.90 4.56
CA VAL A 93 2.68 -9.83 5.40
C VAL A 93 1.54 -9.19 6.15
N ARG A 94 1.61 -9.23 7.48
CA ARG A 94 0.61 -8.65 8.36
C ARG A 94 1.16 -7.39 9.02
N ILE A 95 0.44 -6.28 8.89
CA ILE A 95 0.77 -5.01 9.53
C ILE A 95 -0.23 -4.79 10.65
N GLY A 96 0.11 -5.22 11.87
CA GLY A 96 -0.78 -5.16 13.03
C GLY A 96 -2.15 -5.73 12.70
N ASP A 97 -3.19 -4.99 13.01
CA ASP A 97 -4.57 -5.31 12.64
C ASP A 97 -5.06 -4.50 11.43
N TYR A 98 -4.14 -3.80 10.74
CA TYR A 98 -4.50 -2.84 9.69
C TYR A 98 -4.51 -3.45 8.30
N ASP A 99 -3.53 -4.28 7.95
CA ASP A 99 -3.40 -4.85 6.61
C ASP A 99 -2.90 -6.29 6.64
N LEU A 100 -3.33 -7.08 5.67
CA LEU A 100 -2.83 -8.44 5.43
C LEU A 100 -2.79 -8.65 3.92
N CYS A 101 -1.60 -8.93 3.39
CA CYS A 101 -1.42 -9.01 1.94
C CYS A 101 -0.30 -9.98 1.60
N ALA A 102 -0.46 -10.71 0.50
CA ALA A 102 0.62 -11.55 -0.01
C ALA A 102 1.68 -10.67 -0.66
N CYS A 103 2.94 -10.83 -0.27
CA CYS A 103 4.04 -10.02 -0.80
C CYS A 103 5.38 -10.71 -0.60
N VAL A 104 6.25 -10.59 -1.61
CA VAL A 104 7.62 -11.14 -1.55
C VAL A 104 8.68 -10.06 -1.32
N GLY A 105 8.26 -8.80 -1.18
CA GLY A 105 9.18 -7.68 -0.94
C GLY A 105 9.76 -7.65 0.47
N THR A 106 10.71 -6.76 0.68
CA THR A 106 11.33 -6.55 1.99
C THR A 106 10.53 -5.56 2.81
N HIS A 107 10.31 -5.87 4.08
CA HIS A 107 9.53 -5.04 4.99
C HIS A 107 10.30 -4.69 6.25
N VAL A 108 9.93 -3.56 6.87
CA VAL A 108 10.41 -3.19 8.20
C VAL A 108 9.75 -4.09 9.25
N LYS A 109 10.33 -4.16 10.44
CA LYS A 109 9.78 -4.98 11.53
C LYS A 109 8.65 -4.28 12.26
N ASN A 110 8.65 -2.95 12.25
CA ASN A 110 7.63 -2.12 12.91
C ASN A 110 7.41 -0.88 12.08
N THR A 111 6.17 -0.43 11.96
CA THR A 111 5.83 0.74 11.12
C THR A 111 6.52 2.02 11.55
N SER A 112 6.90 2.15 12.83
CA SER A 112 7.61 3.33 13.32
C SER A 112 8.99 3.51 12.66
N GLU A 113 9.55 2.46 12.05
CA GLU A 113 10.82 2.53 11.34
C GLU A 113 10.71 3.17 9.96
N ILE A 114 9.48 3.34 9.44
CA ILE A 114 9.25 3.89 8.09
C ILE A 114 9.65 5.37 7.98
N GLY A 115 9.44 6.13 9.05
CA GLY A 115 9.61 7.57 9.02
C GLY A 115 8.30 8.27 8.67
N GLN A 116 8.37 9.37 7.91
CA GLN A 116 7.20 10.15 7.53
C GLN A 116 6.85 9.94 6.06
N PHE A 117 5.59 9.64 5.79
CA PHE A 117 5.05 9.53 4.43
C PHE A 117 4.67 10.92 3.93
N ARG A 118 5.06 11.25 2.69
CA ARG A 118 4.73 12.53 2.09
C ARG A 118 4.36 12.37 0.62
N ILE A 119 3.19 12.91 0.24
CA ILE A 119 2.75 12.96 -1.15
C ILE A 119 3.44 14.15 -1.81
N ILE A 120 4.19 13.88 -2.88
CA ILE A 120 4.95 14.91 -3.60
C ILE A 120 4.10 15.58 -4.67
N SER A 121 3.38 14.77 -5.45
CA SER A 121 2.56 15.24 -6.57
C SER A 121 1.57 14.17 -6.96
N HIS A 122 0.56 14.56 -7.75
CA HIS A 122 -0.40 13.61 -8.30
C HIS A 122 -1.02 14.16 -9.58
N ASP A 123 -1.47 13.24 -10.43
CA ASP A 123 -2.16 13.54 -11.69
C ASP A 123 -3.37 12.62 -11.84
N TYR A 124 -4.40 13.10 -12.51
CA TYR A 124 -5.58 12.30 -12.81
C TYR A 124 -5.85 12.29 -14.32
N ASN A 125 -5.97 11.08 -14.89
CA ASN A 125 -6.33 10.89 -16.29
C ASN A 125 -7.79 10.47 -16.36
N ALA A 126 -8.66 11.40 -16.80
CA ALA A 126 -10.10 11.18 -16.88
C ALA A 126 -10.46 10.12 -17.93
N ASP A 127 -9.65 9.97 -18.98
CA ASP A 127 -9.93 9.01 -20.04
C ASP A 127 -9.83 7.56 -19.56
N THR A 128 -8.92 7.30 -18.64
CA THR A 128 -8.68 5.95 -18.09
C THR A 128 -9.19 5.79 -16.67
N GLY A 129 -9.58 6.88 -16.01
CA GLY A 129 -9.96 6.84 -14.59
C GLY A 129 -8.78 6.56 -13.68
N THR A 130 -7.57 6.90 -14.09
CA THR A 130 -6.35 6.60 -13.36
C THR A 130 -5.84 7.82 -12.60
N TRP A 131 -5.72 7.67 -11.27
CA TRP A 131 -5.07 8.66 -10.42
C TRP A 131 -3.67 8.16 -10.11
N ARG A 132 -2.67 8.88 -10.59
CA ARG A 132 -1.26 8.58 -10.32
C ARG A 132 -0.75 9.52 -9.25
N MET A 133 -0.24 8.95 -8.17
CA MET A 133 0.35 9.76 -7.11
C MET A 133 1.80 9.35 -6.89
N ARG A 134 2.61 10.32 -6.51
CA ARG A 134 4.01 10.13 -6.20
C ARG A 134 4.25 10.49 -4.75
N PHE A 135 5.03 9.67 -4.07
CA PHE A 135 5.31 9.89 -2.66
C PHE A 135 6.76 9.57 -2.33
N LYS A 136 7.18 10.04 -1.18
CA LYS A 136 8.50 9.73 -0.63
C LYS A 136 8.39 9.49 0.86
N LEU A 137 9.42 8.89 1.44
CA LEU A 137 9.55 8.71 2.88
C LEU A 137 10.66 9.63 3.38
N ILE A 138 10.38 10.35 4.47
CA ILE A 138 11.35 11.21 5.14
C ILE A 138 11.85 10.44 6.35
N GLU A 139 13.14 10.17 6.39
CA GLU A 139 13.76 9.46 7.51
C GLU A 139 13.73 10.33 8.76
N LYS A 140 13.63 9.64 9.90
CA LYS A 140 13.66 10.33 11.20
C LYS A 140 15.00 10.94 11.47
#